data_926715a5f42d6ec6da3b4756a28c2021
#
_entry.id   926715a5f42d6ec6da3b4756a28c2021
#
_cell.length_a   1.000
_cell.length_b   1.000
_cell.length_c   1.000
_cell.angle_alpha   90.00
_cell.angle_beta   90.00
_cell.angle_gamma   90.00
#
_symmetry.space_group_name_H-M   'P 1'
#
loop_
_entity.id
_entity.type
_entity.pdbx_description
1 polymer ?
#
loop_
_entity_poly.entity_id
_entity_poly.type
_entity_poly.pdbx_seq_one_letter_code
_entity_poly.pdbx_strand_id
1 'polypeptide(L)'
;MIKRESYMARIRPFIDGDLIKVLTGIRRSGKSVMLELIKDELRARGVTEEQLVAFNFEDMRNAQLCTAEALHDELVRRAASIKGKIYFFFDEIQEVERWERCVNSLRVEMDCDIYITGSNAKLLSGELATYLAGRYVEFIIYPFSFSEFLALYHSVEPDADTRTCFDRYLTFGGMPYLANLRFDETACRQYLRDLFNSVELKDIVKRNNVRDVDMLERIIAYVTANIGTTFSSTAISKYLKNEGRRVSPETVLNYLKACSDAFLFYQVRRQDLQGKKILTVNEKYYVAD
;
A
#
# COMPACT_ATOMS: atom_id res chain seq x y z
N MET A 1 9.16 12.54 -13.36
CA MET A 1 8.60 11.34 -12.66
C MET A 1 9.71 10.31 -12.50
N ILE A 2 9.88 9.73 -11.32
CA ILE A 2 10.87 8.65 -11.09
C ILE A 2 10.32 7.34 -11.66
N LYS A 3 11.08 6.68 -12.53
CA LYS A 3 10.61 5.50 -13.29
C LYS A 3 10.38 4.23 -12.45
N ARG A 4 10.89 4.16 -11.21
CA ARG A 4 10.75 2.99 -10.31
C ARG A 4 11.04 1.64 -11.01
N GLU A 5 12.14 1.57 -11.73
CA GLU A 5 12.49 0.45 -12.60
C GLU A 5 12.53 -0.90 -11.86
N SER A 6 12.92 -0.93 -10.59
CA SER A 6 12.91 -2.14 -9.77
C SER A 6 11.51 -2.78 -9.64
N TYR A 7 10.45 -1.96 -9.64
CA TYR A 7 9.07 -2.43 -9.65
C TYR A 7 8.62 -2.79 -11.06
N MET A 8 8.92 -1.95 -12.05
CA MET A 8 8.56 -2.22 -13.45
C MET A 8 9.15 -3.53 -13.93
N ALA A 9 10.43 -3.83 -13.64
CA ALA A 9 11.07 -5.10 -13.98
C ALA A 9 10.33 -6.31 -13.37
N ARG A 10 9.76 -6.18 -12.17
CA ARG A 10 8.97 -7.25 -11.52
C ARG A 10 7.56 -7.38 -12.09
N ILE A 11 6.96 -6.29 -12.56
CA ILE A 11 5.59 -6.26 -13.11
C ILE A 11 5.56 -6.74 -14.55
N ARG A 12 6.57 -6.40 -15.37
CA ARG A 12 6.63 -6.72 -16.81
C ARG A 12 6.34 -8.17 -17.18
N PRO A 13 6.83 -9.19 -16.44
CA PRO A 13 6.51 -10.59 -16.76
C PRO A 13 5.03 -10.95 -16.63
N PHE A 14 4.23 -10.13 -15.96
CA PHE A 14 2.80 -10.35 -15.73
C PHE A 14 1.91 -9.52 -16.66
N ILE A 15 2.48 -8.58 -17.42
CA ILE A 15 1.74 -7.81 -18.43
C ILE A 15 1.21 -8.77 -19.49
N ASP A 16 -0.03 -8.56 -19.94
CA ASP A 16 -0.78 -9.40 -20.86
C ASP A 16 -1.13 -10.80 -20.33
N GLY A 17 -0.84 -11.07 -19.05
CA GLY A 17 -1.17 -12.33 -18.39
C GLY A 17 -2.53 -12.31 -17.69
N ASP A 18 -3.06 -13.50 -17.38
CA ASP A 18 -4.39 -13.70 -16.77
C ASP A 18 -4.46 -13.30 -15.29
N LEU A 19 -3.31 -13.08 -14.64
CA LEU A 19 -3.27 -12.72 -13.23
C LEU A 19 -3.60 -11.24 -13.03
N ILE A 20 -4.45 -10.93 -12.07
CA ILE A 20 -4.71 -9.56 -11.63
C ILE A 20 -3.46 -9.02 -10.93
N LYS A 21 -2.99 -7.83 -11.32
CA LYS A 21 -1.85 -7.15 -10.68
C LYS A 21 -2.39 -6.24 -9.58
N VAL A 22 -2.04 -6.58 -8.35
CA VAL A 22 -2.49 -5.86 -7.16
C VAL A 22 -1.32 -5.06 -6.60
N LEU A 23 -1.44 -3.74 -6.61
CA LEU A 23 -0.45 -2.82 -6.04
C LEU A 23 -0.96 -2.36 -4.68
N THR A 24 -0.34 -2.86 -3.62
CA THR A 24 -0.64 -2.48 -2.24
C THR A 24 0.46 -1.60 -1.65
N GLY A 25 0.27 -1.08 -0.47
CA GLY A 25 1.28 -0.30 0.25
C GLY A 25 0.69 0.92 0.96
N ILE A 26 1.50 1.53 1.81
CA ILE A 26 1.06 2.67 2.62
C ILE A 26 0.49 3.80 1.75
N ARG A 27 -0.43 4.57 2.32
CA ARG A 27 -0.97 5.78 1.69
C ARG A 27 0.15 6.72 1.24
N ARG A 28 0.01 7.29 0.02
CA ARG A 28 1.00 8.21 -0.59
C ARG A 28 2.36 7.60 -0.98
N SER A 29 2.55 6.29 -0.95
CA SER A 29 3.79 5.63 -1.44
C SER A 29 3.99 5.67 -2.96
N GLY A 30 2.99 6.15 -3.72
CA GLY A 30 3.07 6.28 -5.17
C GLY A 30 2.40 5.14 -5.97
N LYS A 31 1.42 4.43 -5.39
CA LYS A 31 0.65 3.38 -6.09
C LYS A 31 -0.03 3.89 -7.36
N SER A 32 -0.76 5.01 -7.28
CA SER A 32 -1.41 5.63 -8.45
C SER A 32 -0.40 6.03 -9.53
N VAL A 33 0.79 6.50 -9.12
CA VAL A 33 1.87 6.83 -10.06
C VAL A 33 2.41 5.56 -10.74
N MET A 34 2.45 4.42 -10.04
CA MET A 34 2.82 3.15 -10.65
C MET A 34 1.81 2.72 -11.72
N LEU A 35 0.51 2.97 -11.55
CA LEU A 35 -0.48 2.72 -12.61
C LEU A 35 -0.17 3.57 -13.86
N GLU A 36 0.20 4.84 -13.69
CA GLU A 36 0.59 5.70 -14.83
C GLU A 36 1.87 5.19 -15.53
N LEU A 37 2.89 4.75 -14.76
CA LEU A 37 4.09 4.15 -15.33
C LEU A 37 3.79 2.88 -16.13
N ILE A 38 2.85 2.05 -15.67
CA ILE A 38 2.40 0.86 -16.40
C ILE A 38 1.67 1.26 -17.70
N LYS A 39 0.80 2.26 -17.65
CA LYS A 39 0.13 2.80 -18.84
C LYS A 39 1.14 3.33 -19.84
N ASP A 40 2.17 4.06 -19.40
CA ASP A 40 3.23 4.56 -20.28
C ASP A 40 4.01 3.42 -20.94
N GLU A 41 4.28 2.35 -20.21
CA GLU A 41 4.89 1.14 -20.76
C GLU A 41 3.99 0.47 -21.82
N LEU A 42 2.67 0.38 -21.58
CA LEU A 42 1.69 -0.17 -22.52
C LEU A 42 1.57 0.69 -23.78
N ARG A 43 1.54 2.03 -23.64
CA ARG A 43 1.60 2.97 -24.78
C ARG A 43 2.84 2.76 -25.63
N ALA A 44 4.00 2.58 -24.99
CA ALA A 44 5.26 2.29 -25.68
C ALA A 44 5.24 0.94 -26.43
N ARG A 45 4.38 0.00 -26.02
CA ARG A 45 4.13 -1.26 -26.71
C ARG A 45 3.07 -1.17 -27.82
N GLY A 46 2.48 0.00 -28.03
CA GLY A 46 1.48 0.25 -29.09
C GLY A 46 0.02 0.08 -28.65
N VAL A 47 -0.25 -0.03 -27.35
CA VAL A 47 -1.63 -0.02 -26.83
C VAL A 47 -2.23 1.37 -27.00
N THR A 48 -3.46 1.43 -27.53
CA THR A 48 -4.17 2.70 -27.78
C THR A 48 -4.83 3.24 -26.52
N GLU A 49 -5.14 4.54 -26.49
CA GLU A 49 -5.81 5.17 -25.34
C GLU A 49 -7.20 4.57 -25.04
N GLU A 50 -7.94 4.17 -26.09
CA GLU A 50 -9.24 3.54 -25.93
C GLU A 50 -9.18 2.21 -25.18
N GLN A 51 -8.05 1.48 -25.32
CA GLN A 51 -7.82 0.22 -24.61
C GLN A 51 -7.43 0.41 -23.14
N LEU A 52 -7.05 1.63 -22.70
CA LEU A 52 -6.63 1.96 -21.34
C LEU A 52 -7.83 2.53 -20.55
N VAL A 53 -8.60 1.66 -19.91
CA VAL A 53 -9.79 2.06 -19.14
C VAL A 53 -9.41 2.23 -17.66
N ALA A 54 -9.50 3.45 -17.13
CA ALA A 54 -9.06 3.77 -15.79
C ALA A 54 -10.13 4.48 -14.95
N PHE A 55 -10.24 4.09 -13.69
CA PHE A 55 -11.09 4.72 -12.68
C PHE A 55 -10.32 4.92 -11.37
N ASN A 56 -10.50 6.09 -10.76
CA ASN A 56 -10.08 6.35 -9.39
C ASN A 56 -11.35 6.49 -8.53
N PHE A 57 -11.53 5.62 -7.55
CA PHE A 57 -12.73 5.57 -6.73
C PHE A 57 -12.72 6.53 -5.53
N GLU A 58 -11.62 7.27 -5.30
CA GLU A 58 -11.64 8.45 -4.43
C GLU A 58 -12.21 9.69 -5.16
N ASP A 59 -12.39 9.65 -6.48
CA ASP A 59 -12.97 10.74 -7.27
C ASP A 59 -14.50 10.67 -7.23
N MET A 60 -15.13 11.74 -6.71
CA MET A 60 -16.59 11.87 -6.62
C MET A 60 -17.32 11.71 -7.95
N ARG A 61 -16.65 11.96 -9.08
CA ARG A 61 -17.21 11.71 -10.43
C ARG A 61 -17.52 10.24 -10.67
N ASN A 62 -16.88 9.34 -9.94
CA ASN A 62 -17.07 7.90 -10.03
C ASN A 62 -17.92 7.34 -8.88
N ALA A 63 -18.50 8.17 -8.01
CA ALA A 63 -19.26 7.74 -6.83
C ALA A 63 -20.43 6.81 -7.18
N GLN A 64 -21.09 7.01 -8.34
CA GLN A 64 -22.16 6.15 -8.83
C GLN A 64 -21.69 4.74 -9.23
N LEU A 65 -20.38 4.52 -9.38
CA LEU A 65 -19.78 3.24 -9.76
C LEU A 65 -19.26 2.45 -8.56
N CYS A 66 -19.51 2.89 -7.33
CA CYS A 66 -18.99 2.27 -6.12
C CYS A 66 -19.78 1.02 -5.67
N THR A 67 -20.47 0.32 -6.59
CA THR A 67 -21.03 -1.03 -6.40
C THR A 67 -20.58 -1.95 -7.52
N ALA A 68 -20.48 -3.26 -7.23
CA ALA A 68 -20.02 -4.25 -8.21
C ALA A 68 -20.86 -4.22 -9.49
N GLU A 69 -22.18 -4.12 -9.34
CA GLU A 69 -23.14 -4.14 -10.45
C GLU A 69 -22.99 -2.89 -11.33
N ALA A 70 -23.00 -1.69 -10.74
CA ALA A 70 -22.88 -0.43 -11.48
C ALA A 70 -21.52 -0.33 -12.19
N LEU A 71 -20.45 -0.77 -11.55
CA LEU A 71 -19.11 -0.80 -12.15
C LEU A 71 -19.08 -1.77 -13.33
N HIS A 72 -19.59 -2.98 -13.15
CA HIS A 72 -19.63 -3.99 -14.20
C HIS A 72 -20.38 -3.51 -15.43
N ASP A 73 -21.62 -2.96 -15.27
CA ASP A 73 -22.42 -2.47 -16.37
C ASP A 73 -21.71 -1.36 -17.16
N GLU A 74 -21.06 -0.43 -16.46
CA GLU A 74 -20.27 0.64 -17.10
C GLU A 74 -19.07 0.09 -17.88
N LEU A 75 -18.37 -0.92 -17.33
CA LEU A 75 -17.21 -1.53 -18.00
C LEU A 75 -17.62 -2.31 -19.24
N VAL A 76 -18.71 -3.10 -19.18
CA VAL A 76 -19.27 -3.80 -20.33
C VAL A 76 -19.68 -2.80 -21.42
N ARG A 77 -20.35 -1.70 -21.05
CA ARG A 77 -20.76 -0.64 -21.97
C ARG A 77 -19.56 -0.02 -22.70
N ARG A 78 -18.47 0.28 -21.97
CA ARG A 78 -17.22 0.83 -22.57
C ARG A 78 -16.54 -0.19 -23.46
N ALA A 79 -16.41 -1.43 -22.99
CA ALA A 79 -15.76 -2.51 -23.69
C ALA A 79 -16.38 -2.81 -25.06
N ALA A 80 -17.70 -2.61 -25.24
CA ALA A 80 -18.43 -2.89 -26.47
C ALA A 80 -17.89 -2.15 -27.72
N SER A 81 -17.23 -1.00 -27.53
CA SER A 81 -16.63 -0.19 -28.60
C SER A 81 -15.14 -0.42 -28.81
N ILE A 82 -14.47 -1.13 -27.92
CA ILE A 82 -13.01 -1.31 -27.90
C ILE A 82 -12.64 -2.57 -28.67
N LYS A 83 -11.64 -2.49 -29.55
CA LYS A 83 -11.12 -3.63 -30.30
C LYS A 83 -9.85 -4.15 -29.63
N GLY A 84 -9.75 -5.48 -29.49
CA GLY A 84 -8.59 -6.15 -28.91
C GLY A 84 -8.65 -6.20 -27.40
N LYS A 85 -7.51 -6.49 -26.78
CA LYS A 85 -7.38 -6.62 -25.32
C LYS A 85 -7.61 -5.28 -24.62
N ILE A 86 -8.33 -5.30 -23.50
CA ILE A 86 -8.63 -4.12 -22.69
C ILE A 86 -7.79 -4.15 -21.42
N TYR A 87 -7.23 -3.01 -21.04
CA TYR A 87 -6.42 -2.87 -19.84
C TYR A 87 -7.20 -2.02 -18.81
N PHE A 88 -7.64 -2.66 -17.74
CA PHE A 88 -8.40 -2.02 -16.68
C PHE A 88 -7.48 -1.56 -15.54
N PHE A 89 -7.63 -0.30 -15.12
CA PHE A 89 -6.89 0.31 -14.02
C PHE A 89 -7.86 0.83 -12.97
N PHE A 90 -7.88 0.20 -11.81
CA PHE A 90 -8.76 0.55 -10.71
C PHE A 90 -7.94 1.06 -9.52
N ASP A 91 -7.95 2.38 -9.32
CA ASP A 91 -7.24 3.02 -8.21
C ASP A 91 -8.15 3.10 -6.99
N GLU A 92 -7.66 2.65 -5.81
CA GLU A 92 -8.39 2.54 -4.54
C GLU A 92 -9.69 1.73 -4.66
N ILE A 93 -9.62 0.53 -5.27
CA ILE A 93 -10.77 -0.35 -5.61
C ILE A 93 -11.60 -0.74 -4.38
N GLN A 94 -11.04 -0.72 -3.15
CA GLN A 94 -11.76 -1.04 -1.92
C GLN A 94 -12.91 -0.07 -1.60
N GLU A 95 -13.02 1.04 -2.29
CA GLU A 95 -14.16 1.96 -2.18
C GLU A 95 -15.39 1.42 -2.94
N VAL A 96 -15.23 0.39 -3.78
CA VAL A 96 -16.32 -0.28 -4.49
C VAL A 96 -16.81 -1.48 -3.67
N GLU A 97 -18.10 -1.50 -3.35
CA GLU A 97 -18.71 -2.62 -2.61
C GLU A 97 -18.72 -3.89 -3.47
N ARG A 98 -18.20 -5.01 -2.91
CA ARG A 98 -18.12 -6.33 -3.58
C ARG A 98 -17.37 -6.29 -4.93
N TRP A 99 -16.38 -5.42 -5.05
CA TRP A 99 -15.57 -5.22 -6.26
C TRP A 99 -14.98 -6.53 -6.82
N GLU A 100 -14.64 -7.49 -5.95
CA GLU A 100 -14.06 -8.78 -6.35
C GLU A 100 -14.97 -9.59 -7.26
N ARG A 101 -16.29 -9.42 -7.14
CA ARG A 101 -17.27 -10.07 -8.02
C ARG A 101 -17.22 -9.47 -9.41
N CYS A 102 -17.18 -8.16 -9.51
CA CYS A 102 -17.03 -7.44 -10.77
C CYS A 102 -15.74 -7.85 -11.48
N VAL A 103 -14.59 -7.75 -10.79
CA VAL A 103 -13.28 -8.09 -11.34
C VAL A 103 -13.20 -9.54 -11.80
N ASN A 104 -13.78 -10.48 -11.04
CA ASN A 104 -13.81 -11.88 -11.45
C ASN A 104 -14.70 -12.13 -12.67
N SER A 105 -15.83 -11.43 -12.80
CA SER A 105 -16.74 -11.49 -13.97
C SER A 105 -16.01 -11.02 -15.23
N LEU A 106 -15.36 -9.85 -15.18
CA LEU A 106 -14.61 -9.29 -16.31
C LEU A 106 -13.58 -10.27 -16.89
N ARG A 107 -12.85 -10.97 -16.00
CA ARG A 107 -11.86 -11.97 -16.43
C ARG A 107 -12.45 -13.16 -17.20
N VAL A 108 -13.71 -13.50 -16.93
CA VAL A 108 -14.41 -14.62 -17.61
C VAL A 108 -15.02 -14.15 -18.92
N GLU A 109 -15.49 -12.91 -18.97
CA GLU A 109 -16.28 -12.39 -20.07
C GLU A 109 -15.46 -11.71 -21.17
N MET A 110 -14.25 -11.23 -20.83
CA MET A 110 -13.46 -10.35 -21.71
C MET A 110 -11.99 -10.76 -21.80
N ASP A 111 -11.39 -10.52 -22.97
CA ASP A 111 -9.92 -10.52 -23.10
C ASP A 111 -9.39 -9.23 -22.49
N CYS A 112 -9.01 -9.30 -21.21
CA CYS A 112 -8.58 -8.13 -20.45
C CYS A 112 -7.35 -8.41 -19.58
N ASP A 113 -6.70 -7.33 -19.20
CA ASP A 113 -5.60 -7.28 -18.26
C ASP A 113 -5.95 -6.28 -17.14
N ILE A 114 -5.85 -6.69 -15.86
CA ILE A 114 -6.41 -5.93 -14.73
C ILE A 114 -5.33 -5.54 -13.75
N TYR A 115 -5.29 -4.25 -13.43
CA TYR A 115 -4.42 -3.62 -12.45
C TYR A 115 -5.26 -2.91 -11.40
N ILE A 116 -5.05 -3.23 -10.14
CA ILE A 116 -5.79 -2.62 -9.03
C ILE A 116 -4.84 -2.06 -7.98
N THR A 117 -5.24 -1.01 -7.30
CA THR A 117 -4.52 -0.52 -6.12
C THR A 117 -5.40 -0.54 -4.87
N GLY A 118 -4.74 -0.58 -3.73
CA GLY A 118 -5.36 -0.38 -2.43
C GLY A 118 -4.35 0.01 -1.35
N SER A 119 -4.80 0.84 -0.43
CA SER A 119 -3.96 1.36 0.66
C SER A 119 -3.98 0.48 1.92
N ASN A 120 -4.52 -0.75 1.84
CA ASN A 120 -4.63 -1.65 2.98
C ASN A 120 -4.44 -3.11 2.56
N ALA A 121 -3.67 -3.88 3.34
CA ALA A 121 -3.44 -5.31 3.10
C ALA A 121 -4.72 -6.16 3.23
N LYS A 122 -5.77 -5.65 3.89
CA LYS A 122 -7.09 -6.31 3.92
C LYS A 122 -7.73 -6.43 2.55
N LEU A 123 -7.27 -5.64 1.56
CA LEU A 123 -7.71 -5.78 0.16
C LEU A 123 -7.59 -7.24 -0.33
N LEU A 124 -6.61 -7.98 0.21
CA LEU A 124 -6.34 -9.38 -0.18
C LEU A 124 -6.63 -10.37 0.95
N SER A 125 -7.39 -9.99 1.98
CA SER A 125 -7.70 -10.86 3.13
C SER A 125 -9.19 -11.24 3.20
N GLY A 126 -9.50 -12.30 3.95
CA GLY A 126 -10.89 -12.76 4.19
C GLY A 126 -11.55 -13.40 2.97
N GLU A 127 -12.79 -13.02 2.68
CA GLU A 127 -13.56 -13.56 1.54
C GLU A 127 -12.89 -13.24 0.20
N LEU A 128 -12.20 -12.10 0.10
CA LEU A 128 -11.46 -11.68 -1.09
C LEU A 128 -10.37 -12.68 -1.47
N ALA A 129 -9.61 -13.15 -0.48
CA ALA A 129 -8.60 -14.18 -0.70
C ALA A 129 -9.21 -15.47 -1.28
N THR A 130 -10.47 -15.77 -0.95
CA THR A 130 -11.17 -16.96 -1.45
C THR A 130 -11.62 -16.78 -2.90
N TYR A 131 -12.22 -15.62 -3.24
CA TYR A 131 -12.70 -15.35 -4.59
C TYR A 131 -11.58 -15.23 -5.63
N LEU A 132 -10.45 -14.61 -5.23
CA LEU A 132 -9.31 -14.37 -6.11
C LEU A 132 -8.13 -15.32 -5.88
N ALA A 133 -8.31 -16.38 -5.07
CA ALA A 133 -7.24 -17.33 -4.74
C ALA A 133 -6.55 -17.88 -6.01
N GLY A 134 -5.23 -17.71 -6.08
CA GLY A 134 -4.42 -18.14 -7.23
C GLY A 134 -4.61 -17.33 -8.52
N ARG A 135 -5.37 -16.21 -8.48
CA ARG A 135 -5.70 -15.39 -9.66
C ARG A 135 -5.11 -13.99 -9.63
N TYR A 136 -4.26 -13.68 -8.67
CA TYR A 136 -3.58 -12.39 -8.56
C TYR A 136 -2.12 -12.53 -8.19
N VAL A 137 -1.37 -11.50 -8.45
CA VAL A 137 0.00 -11.27 -7.96
C VAL A 137 0.04 -9.94 -7.25
N GLU A 138 0.65 -9.92 -6.05
CA GLU A 138 0.78 -8.72 -5.25
C GLU A 138 2.15 -8.07 -5.38
N PHE A 139 2.15 -6.73 -5.52
CA PHE A 139 3.33 -5.88 -5.50
C PHE A 139 3.16 -4.84 -4.39
N ILE A 140 3.91 -5.00 -3.30
CA ILE A 140 3.91 -4.01 -2.22
C ILE A 140 4.79 -2.83 -2.65
N ILE A 141 4.17 -1.66 -2.75
CA ILE A 141 4.81 -0.41 -3.16
C ILE A 141 5.24 0.34 -1.90
N TYR A 142 6.53 0.29 -1.62
CA TYR A 142 7.14 1.01 -0.51
C TYR A 142 7.36 2.49 -0.85
N PRO A 143 7.54 3.37 0.14
CA PRO A 143 8.17 4.67 -0.06
C PRO A 143 9.48 4.53 -0.84
N PHE A 144 10.06 5.62 -1.32
CA PHE A 144 11.27 5.56 -2.12
C PHE A 144 12.44 4.95 -1.35
N SER A 145 13.13 4.01 -1.97
CA SER A 145 14.45 3.57 -1.52
C SER A 145 15.46 4.73 -1.60
N PHE A 146 16.58 4.60 -0.90
CA PHE A 146 17.62 5.64 -0.96
C PHE A 146 18.07 5.95 -2.41
N SER A 147 18.19 4.96 -3.28
CA SER A 147 18.55 5.18 -4.68
C SER A 147 17.47 5.97 -5.47
N GLU A 148 16.18 5.72 -5.20
CA GLU A 148 15.07 6.48 -5.77
C GLU A 148 14.99 7.90 -5.19
N PHE A 149 15.21 8.01 -3.86
CA PHE A 149 15.29 9.29 -3.16
C PHE A 149 16.46 10.15 -3.69
N LEU A 150 17.62 9.55 -3.92
CA LEU A 150 18.79 10.25 -4.47
C LEU A 150 18.47 10.88 -5.83
N ALA A 151 17.85 10.12 -6.73
CA ALA A 151 17.41 10.63 -8.03
C ALA A 151 16.36 11.76 -7.89
N LEU A 152 15.46 11.64 -6.92
CA LEU A 152 14.46 12.66 -6.62
C LEU A 152 15.09 13.91 -6.02
N TYR A 153 16.00 13.75 -5.05
CA TYR A 153 16.65 14.87 -4.37
C TYR A 153 17.52 15.69 -5.35
N HIS A 154 18.27 15.02 -6.21
CA HIS A 154 19.06 15.69 -7.26
C HIS A 154 18.20 16.44 -8.29
N SER A 155 16.91 16.12 -8.44
CA SER A 155 16.02 16.93 -9.28
C SER A 155 15.67 18.29 -8.67
N VAL A 156 15.91 18.47 -7.36
CA VAL A 156 15.68 19.72 -6.62
C VAL A 156 17.02 20.40 -6.28
N GLU A 157 18.00 19.62 -5.84
CA GLU A 157 19.35 20.06 -5.43
C GLU A 157 20.40 19.27 -6.21
N PRO A 158 20.72 19.68 -7.46
CA PRO A 158 21.57 18.90 -8.36
C PRO A 158 23.02 18.71 -7.87
N ASP A 159 23.54 19.66 -7.09
CA ASP A 159 24.94 19.70 -6.63
C ASP A 159 25.14 19.04 -5.26
N ALA A 160 24.08 18.49 -4.65
CA ALA A 160 24.18 17.85 -3.34
C ALA A 160 25.03 16.56 -3.41
N ASP A 161 25.99 16.41 -2.51
CA ASP A 161 26.74 15.17 -2.40
C ASP A 161 25.91 14.01 -1.82
N THR A 162 26.36 12.78 -2.06
CA THR A 162 25.64 11.56 -1.64
C THR A 162 25.47 11.49 -0.12
N ARG A 163 26.42 12.01 0.67
CA ARG A 163 26.33 11.99 2.14
C ARG A 163 25.23 12.94 2.62
N THR A 164 25.21 14.15 2.10
CA THR A 164 24.13 15.12 2.37
C THR A 164 22.76 14.52 2.01
N CYS A 165 22.64 13.88 0.83
CA CYS A 165 21.42 13.21 0.43
C CYS A 165 21.03 12.08 1.39
N PHE A 166 22.00 11.31 1.89
CA PHE A 166 21.75 10.23 2.84
C PHE A 166 21.27 10.75 4.20
N ASP A 167 21.91 11.83 4.72
CA ASP A 167 21.50 12.47 5.96
C ASP A 167 20.07 13.04 5.85
N ARG A 168 19.73 13.60 4.68
CA ARG A 168 18.35 14.05 4.38
C ARG A 168 17.36 12.88 4.30
N TYR A 169 17.76 11.77 3.69
CA TYR A 169 16.94 10.56 3.64
C TYR A 169 16.67 9.98 5.03
N LEU A 170 17.67 9.95 5.91
CA LEU A 170 17.50 9.54 7.31
C LEU A 170 16.59 10.49 8.10
N THR A 171 16.52 11.77 7.72
CA THR A 171 15.71 12.78 8.41
C THR A 171 14.26 12.79 7.95
N PHE A 172 14.03 12.64 6.65
CA PHE A 172 12.71 12.85 6.03
C PHE A 172 12.07 11.57 5.50
N GLY A 173 12.82 10.47 5.38
CA GLY A 173 12.33 9.26 4.75
C GLY A 173 12.20 9.34 3.24
N GLY A 174 11.44 8.42 2.66
CA GLY A 174 11.28 8.23 1.22
C GLY A 174 9.91 8.60 0.67
N MET A 175 9.09 9.38 1.38
CA MET A 175 7.77 9.75 0.85
C MET A 175 7.89 10.62 -0.42
N PRO A 176 7.28 10.21 -1.55
CA PRO A 176 7.50 10.87 -2.85
C PRO A 176 7.14 12.36 -2.90
N TYR A 177 6.14 12.78 -2.12
CA TYR A 177 5.63 14.16 -2.16
C TYR A 177 6.61 15.20 -1.60
N LEU A 178 7.62 14.79 -0.85
CA LEU A 178 8.61 15.69 -0.22
C LEU A 178 9.35 16.59 -1.23
N ALA A 179 9.57 16.09 -2.45
CA ALA A 179 10.16 16.88 -3.52
C ALA A 179 9.30 18.08 -3.95
N ASN A 180 7.97 17.96 -3.88
CA ASN A 180 7.05 19.06 -4.18
C ASN A 180 7.16 20.19 -3.13
N LEU A 181 7.62 19.84 -1.93
CA LEU A 181 7.91 20.76 -0.84
C LEU A 181 9.37 21.26 -0.88
N ARG A 182 10.13 20.91 -1.93
CA ARG A 182 11.55 21.22 -2.09
C ARG A 182 12.40 20.86 -0.87
N PHE A 183 11.99 19.82 -0.15
CA PHE A 183 12.63 19.36 1.07
C PHE A 183 12.79 20.45 2.15
N ASP A 184 11.90 21.48 2.15
CA ASP A 184 11.82 22.43 3.26
C ASP A 184 11.49 21.70 4.55
N GLU A 185 12.30 21.89 5.59
CA GLU A 185 12.23 21.10 6.81
C GLU A 185 10.89 21.26 7.53
N THR A 186 10.41 22.50 7.63
CA THR A 186 9.16 22.80 8.34
C THR A 186 7.96 22.23 7.61
N ALA A 187 7.89 22.44 6.29
CA ALA A 187 6.81 21.93 5.46
C ALA A 187 6.82 20.40 5.40
N CYS A 188 8.00 19.76 5.29
CA CYS A 188 8.14 18.32 5.28
C CYS A 188 7.68 17.70 6.61
N ARG A 189 8.11 18.23 7.75
CA ARG A 189 7.68 17.74 9.08
C ARG A 189 6.18 17.87 9.28
N GLN A 190 5.59 18.99 8.86
CA GLN A 190 4.14 19.18 8.94
C GLN A 190 3.41 18.17 8.07
N TYR A 191 3.83 18.02 6.80
CA TYR A 191 3.23 17.05 5.87
C TYR A 191 3.30 15.61 6.40
N LEU A 192 4.46 15.18 6.91
CA LEU A 192 4.64 13.82 7.43
C LEU A 192 3.79 13.58 8.67
N ARG A 193 3.64 14.56 9.55
CA ARG A 193 2.73 14.49 10.70
C ARG A 193 1.28 14.33 10.27
N ASP A 194 0.83 15.14 9.31
CA ASP A 194 -0.55 15.09 8.81
C ASP A 194 -0.81 13.78 8.06
N LEU A 195 0.18 13.26 7.34
CA LEU A 195 0.11 11.96 6.69
C LEU A 195 -0.03 10.84 7.73
N PHE A 196 0.80 10.83 8.77
CA PHE A 196 0.74 9.87 9.86
C PHE A 196 -0.65 9.87 10.53
N ASN A 197 -1.16 11.05 10.90
CA ASN A 197 -2.49 11.20 11.48
C ASN A 197 -3.58 10.68 10.53
N SER A 198 -3.44 10.90 9.23
CA SER A 198 -4.39 10.40 8.23
C SER A 198 -4.39 8.86 8.14
N VAL A 199 -3.21 8.23 8.16
CA VAL A 199 -3.07 6.76 8.19
C VAL A 199 -3.67 6.20 9.48
N GLU A 200 -3.33 6.80 10.63
CA GLU A 200 -3.84 6.37 11.94
C GLU A 200 -5.37 6.44 11.99
N LEU A 201 -5.95 7.59 11.71
CA LEU A 201 -7.39 7.81 11.85
C LEU A 201 -8.22 7.05 10.80
N LYS A 202 -7.82 7.09 9.52
CA LYS A 202 -8.61 6.48 8.44
C LYS A 202 -8.33 4.99 8.29
N ASP A 203 -7.06 4.61 8.20
CA ASP A 203 -6.68 3.27 7.78
C ASP A 203 -6.56 2.30 8.97
N ILE A 204 -6.33 2.80 10.19
CA ILE A 204 -6.26 1.97 11.39
C ILE A 204 -7.54 2.10 12.21
N VAL A 205 -7.84 3.28 12.76
CA VAL A 205 -8.94 3.47 13.72
C VAL A 205 -10.30 3.20 13.07
N LYS A 206 -10.64 3.90 11.98
CA LYS A 206 -11.94 3.78 11.34
C LYS A 206 -12.20 2.37 10.78
N ARG A 207 -11.22 1.80 10.06
CA ARG A 207 -11.38 0.48 9.41
C ARG A 207 -11.41 -0.70 10.39
N ASN A 208 -10.80 -0.57 11.56
CA ASN A 208 -10.76 -1.63 12.56
C ASN A 208 -11.68 -1.38 13.76
N ASN A 209 -12.47 -0.30 13.74
CA ASN A 209 -13.35 0.11 14.84
C ASN A 209 -12.59 0.19 16.18
N VAL A 210 -11.38 0.75 16.17
CA VAL A 210 -10.56 0.91 17.36
C VAL A 210 -11.27 1.87 18.32
N ARG A 211 -11.57 1.41 19.53
CA ARG A 211 -12.31 2.21 20.55
C ARG A 211 -11.37 3.03 21.43
N ASP A 212 -10.21 2.50 21.73
CA ASP A 212 -9.21 3.13 22.61
C ASP A 212 -8.01 3.60 21.76
N VAL A 213 -8.13 4.83 21.26
CA VAL A 213 -7.11 5.46 20.39
C VAL A 213 -5.86 5.80 21.20
N ASP A 214 -5.98 6.26 22.47
CA ASP A 214 -4.83 6.54 23.32
C ASP A 214 -3.99 5.28 23.59
N MET A 215 -4.63 4.12 23.74
CA MET A 215 -3.93 2.84 23.86
C MET A 215 -3.23 2.46 22.56
N LEU A 216 -3.85 2.68 21.39
CA LEU A 216 -3.23 2.45 20.10
C LEU A 216 -1.97 3.32 19.93
N GLU A 217 -2.06 4.63 20.18
CA GLU A 217 -0.93 5.57 20.09
C GLU A 217 0.26 5.13 20.96
N ARG A 218 0.00 4.65 22.19
CA ARG A 218 1.03 4.13 23.08
C ARG A 218 1.70 2.87 22.56
N ILE A 219 0.91 1.97 21.96
CA ILE A 219 1.46 0.76 21.34
C ILE A 219 2.31 1.15 20.13
N ILE A 220 1.86 2.08 19.29
CA ILE A 220 2.63 2.61 18.17
C ILE A 220 3.94 3.22 18.67
N ALA A 221 3.89 4.09 19.69
CA ALA A 221 5.08 4.71 20.29
C ALA A 221 6.06 3.67 20.83
N TYR A 222 5.56 2.63 21.53
CA TYR A 222 6.40 1.56 22.04
C TYR A 222 7.11 0.80 20.90
N VAL A 223 6.38 0.44 19.83
CA VAL A 223 6.96 -0.26 18.68
C VAL A 223 8.00 0.61 17.97
N THR A 224 7.69 1.89 17.76
CA THR A 224 8.60 2.84 17.12
C THR A 224 9.90 3.02 17.91
N ALA A 225 9.82 3.08 19.25
CA ALA A 225 11.01 3.16 20.12
C ALA A 225 11.83 1.85 20.14
N ASN A 226 11.27 0.72 19.69
CA ASN A 226 11.89 -0.60 19.72
C ASN A 226 12.06 -1.23 18.33
N ILE A 227 12.13 -0.40 17.28
CA ILE A 227 12.31 -0.88 15.90
C ILE A 227 13.50 -1.82 15.79
N GLY A 228 13.30 -2.95 15.07
CA GLY A 228 14.33 -3.94 14.82
C GLY A 228 14.71 -4.83 16.02
N THR A 229 14.18 -4.55 17.22
CA THR A 229 14.31 -5.45 18.36
C THR A 229 13.17 -6.47 18.37
N THR A 230 13.35 -7.57 19.09
CA THR A 230 12.31 -8.58 19.26
C THR A 230 11.49 -8.30 20.51
N PHE A 231 10.17 -8.30 20.37
CA PHE A 231 9.25 -8.23 21.51
C PHE A 231 8.01 -9.10 21.27
N SER A 232 7.22 -9.29 22.33
CA SER A 232 5.95 -10.01 22.25
C SER A 232 4.81 -9.14 22.75
N SER A 233 3.58 -9.44 22.32
CA SER A 233 2.37 -8.79 22.82
C SER A 233 2.24 -8.88 24.35
N THR A 234 2.70 -9.98 24.93
CA THR A 234 2.76 -10.17 26.40
C THR A 234 3.74 -9.18 27.06
N ALA A 235 4.90 -8.93 26.43
CA ALA A 235 5.87 -7.96 26.94
C ALA A 235 5.29 -6.54 26.92
N ILE A 236 4.64 -6.14 25.82
CA ILE A 236 3.95 -4.83 25.70
C ILE A 236 2.84 -4.74 26.75
N SER A 237 1.98 -5.75 26.89
CA SER A 237 0.90 -5.77 27.88
C SER A 237 1.44 -5.61 29.30
N LYS A 238 2.55 -6.29 29.66
CA LYS A 238 3.20 -6.14 30.97
C LYS A 238 3.77 -4.72 31.18
N TYR A 239 4.41 -4.17 30.15
CA TYR A 239 4.94 -2.80 30.20
C TYR A 239 3.82 -1.79 30.48
N LEU A 240 2.73 -1.84 29.71
CA LEU A 240 1.58 -0.94 29.87
C LEU A 240 0.89 -1.13 31.23
N LYS A 241 0.83 -2.36 31.74
CA LYS A 241 0.30 -2.63 33.08
C LYS A 241 1.12 -1.95 34.20
N ASN A 242 2.44 -1.90 34.06
CA ASN A 242 3.33 -1.20 34.99
C ASN A 242 3.11 0.32 34.95
N GLU A 243 2.70 0.86 33.80
CA GLU A 243 2.29 2.25 33.61
C GLU A 243 0.85 2.52 34.08
N GLY A 244 0.22 1.59 34.81
CA GLY A 244 -1.15 1.71 35.33
C GLY A 244 -2.25 1.46 34.31
N ARG A 245 -1.92 0.99 33.12
CA ARG A 245 -2.87 0.73 32.02
C ARG A 245 -3.01 -0.76 31.75
N ARG A 246 -4.25 -1.27 31.82
CA ARG A 246 -4.53 -2.69 31.60
C ARG A 246 -4.99 -2.92 30.15
N VAL A 247 -4.23 -3.71 29.42
CA VAL A 247 -4.56 -4.18 28.07
C VAL A 247 -4.24 -5.66 27.97
N SER A 248 -5.10 -6.44 27.30
CA SER A 248 -4.82 -7.86 27.09
C SER A 248 -3.75 -8.04 25.99
N PRO A 249 -2.93 -9.11 26.03
CA PRO A 249 -2.02 -9.43 24.93
C PRO A 249 -2.74 -9.61 23.58
N GLU A 250 -3.98 -10.09 23.59
CA GLU A 250 -4.80 -10.25 22.40
C GLU A 250 -5.17 -8.89 21.77
N THR A 251 -5.57 -7.92 22.60
CA THR A 251 -5.83 -6.53 22.14
C THR A 251 -4.59 -5.91 21.53
N VAL A 252 -3.41 -6.13 22.14
CA VAL A 252 -2.13 -5.66 21.58
C VAL A 252 -1.87 -6.29 20.22
N LEU A 253 -2.09 -7.61 20.06
CA LEU A 253 -1.93 -8.29 18.76
C LEU A 253 -2.88 -7.73 17.71
N ASN A 254 -4.14 -7.46 18.08
CA ASN A 254 -5.12 -6.88 17.17
C ASN A 254 -4.70 -5.47 16.71
N TYR A 255 -4.14 -4.66 17.59
CA TYR A 255 -3.64 -3.33 17.22
C TYR A 255 -2.38 -3.41 16.35
N LEU A 256 -1.43 -4.29 16.67
CA LEU A 256 -0.25 -4.53 15.83
C LEU A 256 -0.65 -5.01 14.43
N LYS A 257 -1.64 -5.92 14.35
CA LYS A 257 -2.18 -6.38 13.08
C LYS A 257 -2.83 -5.24 12.31
N ALA A 258 -3.64 -4.41 12.96
CA ALA A 258 -4.29 -3.26 12.31
C ALA A 258 -3.26 -2.26 11.75
N CYS A 259 -2.16 -2.01 12.48
CA CYS A 259 -1.06 -1.20 12.00
C CYS A 259 -0.32 -1.85 10.80
N SER A 260 -0.14 -3.17 10.82
CA SER A 260 0.49 -3.91 9.71
C SER A 260 -0.42 -3.96 8.49
N ASP A 261 -1.73 -4.14 8.67
CA ASP A 261 -2.72 -4.12 7.59
C ASP A 261 -2.78 -2.73 6.91
N ALA A 262 -2.52 -1.64 7.66
CA ALA A 262 -2.40 -0.28 7.13
C ALA A 262 -1.00 0.03 6.56
N PHE A 263 -0.10 -0.94 6.52
CA PHE A 263 1.31 -0.78 6.12
C PHE A 263 2.10 0.26 6.93
N LEU A 264 1.64 0.61 8.14
CA LEU A 264 2.41 1.44 9.06
C LEU A 264 3.63 0.67 9.58
N PHE A 265 3.44 -0.63 9.88
CA PHE A 265 4.50 -1.52 10.30
C PHE A 265 4.65 -2.70 9.36
N TYR A 266 5.90 -3.09 9.13
CA TYR A 266 6.28 -4.35 8.48
C TYR A 266 6.76 -5.36 9.51
N GLN A 267 5.99 -6.43 9.66
CA GLN A 267 6.29 -7.53 10.56
C GLN A 267 7.29 -8.48 9.91
N VAL A 268 8.43 -8.72 10.56
CA VAL A 268 9.41 -9.71 10.15
C VAL A 268 9.36 -10.89 11.12
N ARG A 269 8.90 -12.02 10.61
CA ARG A 269 8.81 -13.25 11.38
C ARG A 269 10.18 -13.91 11.53
N ARG A 270 10.38 -14.60 12.65
CA ARG A 270 11.56 -15.40 12.86
C ARG A 270 11.57 -16.60 11.90
N GLN A 271 12.68 -16.80 11.21
CA GLN A 271 12.97 -18.05 10.51
C GLN A 271 13.80 -18.95 11.43
N ASP A 272 13.31 -20.15 11.75
CA ASP A 272 14.04 -21.13 12.54
C ASP A 272 14.36 -22.34 11.65
N LEU A 273 15.64 -22.51 11.35
CA LEU A 273 16.15 -23.61 10.51
C LEU A 273 15.93 -25.00 11.15
N GLN A 274 15.76 -25.06 12.49
CA GLN A 274 15.51 -26.30 13.23
C GLN A 274 14.01 -26.59 13.46
N GLY A 275 13.12 -25.71 13.05
CA GLY A 275 11.67 -25.90 13.00
C GLY A 275 10.92 -25.90 14.35
N LYS A 276 11.62 -25.97 15.50
CA LYS A 276 10.98 -26.11 16.83
C LYS A 276 10.56 -24.80 17.50
N LYS A 277 11.08 -23.65 17.04
CA LYS A 277 10.86 -22.34 17.66
C LYS A 277 10.04 -21.36 16.79
N ILE A 278 9.50 -21.81 15.67
CA ILE A 278 8.65 -20.98 14.79
C ILE A 278 7.39 -20.47 15.52
N LEU A 279 6.89 -21.27 16.48
CA LEU A 279 5.73 -20.88 17.28
C LEU A 279 6.04 -19.95 18.45
N THR A 280 7.32 -19.68 18.72
CA THR A 280 7.69 -18.69 19.74
C THR A 280 7.58 -17.30 19.13
N VAL A 281 6.52 -16.59 19.50
CA VAL A 281 6.15 -15.28 18.99
C VAL A 281 7.11 -14.21 19.54
N ASN A 282 8.28 -14.09 18.90
CA ASN A 282 9.18 -12.95 19.05
C ASN A 282 9.45 -12.42 17.66
N GLU A 283 8.70 -11.40 17.26
CA GLU A 283 8.74 -10.81 15.94
C GLU A 283 9.44 -9.46 15.98
N LYS A 284 10.00 -9.07 14.85
CA LYS A 284 10.54 -7.72 14.66
C LYS A 284 9.57 -6.89 13.84
N TYR A 285 9.50 -5.63 14.17
CA TYR A 285 8.69 -4.67 13.42
C TYR A 285 9.58 -3.55 12.91
N TYR A 286 9.27 -3.09 11.71
CA TYR A 286 9.91 -1.94 11.05
C TYR A 286 8.83 -0.97 10.61
N VAL A 287 9.10 0.33 10.69
CA VAL A 287 8.20 1.38 10.21
C VAL A 287 8.29 1.49 8.69
N ALA A 288 7.22 1.93 8.06
CA ALA A 288 7.15 2.08 6.61
C ALA A 288 8.12 3.15 6.06
N ASP A 289 8.31 4.23 6.84
CA ASP A 289 9.18 5.35 6.49
C ASP A 289 9.58 6.17 7.73
#